data_cda6c1af2e140a43ea4cf1a386a1058b
#
_entry.id   cda6c1af2e140a43ea4cf1a386a1058b
#
_cell.length_a   1.000
_cell.length_b   1.000
_cell.length_c   1.000
_cell.angle_alpha   90.00
_cell.angle_beta   90.00
_cell.angle_gamma   90.00
#
_symmetry.space_group_name_H-M   'P 1'
#
loop_
_entity.id
_entity.type
_entity.pdbx_description
1 polymer ?
#
loop_
_entity_poly.entity_id
_entity_poly.type
_entity_poly.pdbx_seq_one_letter_code
_entity_poly.pdbx_strand_id
1 'polypeptide(L)'
;QVSLLADKNAHNGALVSIKPSTGEILAMVGSPDFNNEAISGQINMADSPTRQPGSSIKPVNYIAAFEKGWTPATLIWDVPSEFPPSGDPNDPREPYRPVNYDGEFHGPVTVRTALANSFNIPAVKTLDFVKIYDDPNTPQKDGMIGMAERLGITSFTRPDYGLSLTLGGGDVSLLELTSAYSV
;
A
#
# COMPACT_ATOMS: atom_id res chain seq x y z
N GLN A 1 -6.00 22.90 8.38
CA GLN A 1 -6.40 21.58 8.89
C GLN A 1 -5.34 21.02 9.86
N VAL A 2 -4.04 21.01 9.47
CA VAL A 2 -2.96 20.46 10.34
C VAL A 2 -2.93 21.15 11.71
N SER A 3 -3.09 22.47 11.75
CA SER A 3 -3.11 23.23 13.02
C SER A 3 -4.24 22.82 13.99
N LEU A 4 -5.30 22.20 13.48
CA LEU A 4 -6.43 21.69 14.28
C LEU A 4 -6.16 20.27 14.84
N LEU A 5 -5.03 19.66 14.48
CA LEU A 5 -4.69 18.30 14.87
C LEU A 5 -3.47 18.24 15.83
N ALA A 6 -3.08 19.39 16.39
CA ALA A 6 -1.92 19.46 17.28
C ALA A 6 -2.11 18.59 18.55
N ASP A 7 -3.34 18.52 19.07
CA ASP A 7 -3.72 17.66 20.20
C ASP A 7 -3.69 16.15 19.86
N LYS A 8 -3.64 15.79 18.58
CA LYS A 8 -3.50 14.43 18.05
C LYS A 8 -2.06 14.07 17.69
N ASN A 9 -1.09 14.91 18.08
CA ASN A 9 0.31 14.76 17.74
C ASN A 9 0.58 14.71 16.22
N ALA A 10 -0.25 15.39 15.42
CA ALA A 10 -0.10 15.53 13.99
C ALA A 10 0.30 16.97 13.66
N HIS A 11 1.60 17.17 13.38
CA HIS A 11 2.20 18.50 13.26
C HIS A 11 2.65 18.83 11.83
N ASN A 12 2.66 17.86 10.92
CA ASN A 12 3.07 18.05 9.54
C ASN A 12 2.04 17.47 8.58
N GLY A 13 2.12 17.81 7.30
CA GLY A 13 1.24 17.31 6.26
C GLY A 13 1.71 17.72 4.87
N ALA A 14 1.37 16.91 3.89
CA ALA A 14 1.69 17.17 2.50
C ALA A 14 0.43 17.03 1.64
N LEU A 15 0.46 17.62 0.43
CA LEU A 15 -0.60 17.50 -0.55
C LEU A 15 0.01 17.40 -1.95
N VAL A 16 -0.55 16.50 -2.76
CA VAL A 16 -0.30 16.44 -4.21
C VAL A 16 -1.65 16.43 -4.92
N SER A 17 -1.76 17.18 -5.98
CA SER A 17 -2.90 17.15 -6.90
C SER A 17 -2.38 16.99 -8.31
N ILE A 18 -2.85 15.96 -9.01
CA ILE A 18 -2.47 15.63 -10.39
C ILE A 18 -3.73 15.67 -11.26
N LYS A 19 -3.59 16.15 -12.48
CA LYS A 19 -4.63 16.06 -13.50
C LYS A 19 -4.51 14.72 -14.21
N PRO A 20 -5.46 13.78 -14.03
CA PRO A 20 -5.32 12.41 -14.54
C PRO A 20 -5.13 12.35 -16.07
N SER A 21 -5.82 13.22 -16.82
CA SER A 21 -5.79 13.20 -18.30
C SER A 21 -4.45 13.62 -18.92
N THR A 22 -3.56 14.26 -18.17
CA THR A 22 -2.28 14.82 -18.69
C THR A 22 -1.07 14.49 -17.84
N GLY A 23 -1.27 14.00 -16.58
CA GLY A 23 -0.19 13.82 -15.62
C GLY A 23 0.38 15.12 -15.02
N GLU A 24 -0.21 16.29 -15.36
CA GLU A 24 0.25 17.57 -14.82
C GLU A 24 0.07 17.65 -13.31
N ILE A 25 1.11 18.03 -12.59
CA ILE A 25 1.03 18.37 -11.17
C ILE A 25 0.41 19.75 -11.04
N LEU A 26 -0.83 19.82 -10.57
CA LEU A 26 -1.57 21.07 -10.39
C LEU A 26 -1.21 21.77 -9.09
N ALA A 27 -0.87 21.01 -8.05
CA ALA A 27 -0.41 21.52 -6.77
C ALA A 27 0.47 20.50 -6.06
N MET A 28 1.51 20.99 -5.39
CA MET A 28 2.36 20.22 -4.50
C MET A 28 2.70 21.06 -3.29
N VAL A 29 2.39 20.56 -2.09
CA VAL A 29 2.73 21.17 -0.81
C VAL A 29 3.48 20.15 0.02
N GLY A 30 4.73 20.45 0.37
CA GLY A 30 5.59 19.53 1.10
C GLY A 30 5.47 19.63 2.62
N SER A 31 5.03 20.78 3.13
CA SER A 31 4.79 21.01 4.56
C SER A 31 3.82 22.18 4.76
N PRO A 32 3.16 22.31 5.93
CA PRO A 32 2.28 23.45 6.22
C PRO A 32 3.04 24.76 6.46
N ASP A 33 4.33 24.72 6.82
CA ASP A 33 5.16 25.89 7.08
C ASP A 33 6.63 25.58 6.80
N PHE A 34 7.15 26.16 5.71
CA PHE A 34 8.52 25.99 5.25
C PHE A 34 9.57 26.42 6.28
N ASN A 35 9.29 27.48 7.06
CA ASN A 35 10.24 28.05 8.01
C ASN A 35 10.21 27.38 9.40
N ASN A 36 9.32 26.42 9.63
CA ASN A 36 9.17 25.76 10.90
C ASN A 36 10.14 24.57 11.02
N GLU A 37 11.26 24.80 11.70
CA GLU A 37 12.29 23.77 11.93
C GLU A 37 11.79 22.59 12.77
N ALA A 38 10.85 22.83 13.69
CA ALA A 38 10.34 21.78 14.59
C ALA A 38 9.60 20.64 13.84
N ILE A 39 9.08 20.94 12.65
CA ILE A 39 8.41 19.94 11.78
C ILE A 39 9.27 19.58 10.57
N SER A 40 10.53 20.02 10.53
CA SER A 40 11.39 19.87 9.33
C SER A 40 10.73 20.46 8.08
N GLY A 41 10.16 21.66 8.20
CA GLY A 41 9.31 22.29 7.17
C GLY A 41 9.95 22.45 5.80
N GLN A 42 11.29 22.46 5.72
CA GLN A 42 12.05 22.55 4.45
C GLN A 42 12.10 21.22 3.69
N ILE A 43 11.75 20.11 4.32
CA ILE A 43 11.70 18.81 3.63
C ILE A 43 10.36 18.70 2.88
N ASN A 44 10.46 18.42 1.58
CA ASN A 44 9.26 18.14 0.78
C ASN A 44 8.73 16.73 1.07
N MET A 45 7.79 16.64 2.01
CA MET A 45 7.17 15.35 2.38
C MET A 45 6.31 14.73 1.27
N ALA A 46 5.96 15.50 0.24
CA ALA A 46 5.19 14.98 -0.89
C ALA A 46 6.04 14.09 -1.82
N ASP A 47 7.34 14.37 -1.91
CA ASP A 47 8.27 13.63 -2.78
C ASP A 47 9.19 12.69 -1.98
N SER A 48 9.22 12.79 -0.67
CA SER A 48 10.07 11.95 0.18
C SER A 48 9.54 10.51 0.25
N PRO A 49 10.30 9.47 -0.17
CA PRO A 49 9.88 8.08 -0.12
C PRO A 49 10.12 7.47 1.28
N THR A 50 9.74 8.17 2.33
CA THR A 50 10.00 7.77 3.72
C THR A 50 8.71 7.62 4.52
N ARG A 51 7.60 7.42 3.87
CA ARG A 51 6.29 7.29 4.53
C ARG A 51 5.57 6.04 4.08
N GLN A 52 5.06 5.33 5.06
CA GLN A 52 4.24 4.15 4.81
C GLN A 52 2.86 4.57 4.28
N PRO A 53 2.41 4.03 3.14
CA PRO A 53 1.11 4.38 2.55
C PRO A 53 -0.07 3.81 3.33
N GLY A 54 0.17 2.89 4.25
CA GLY A 54 -0.89 2.15 4.92
C GLY A 54 -1.77 1.39 3.91
N SER A 55 -3.05 1.29 4.21
CA SER A 55 -4.02 0.58 3.36
C SER A 55 -4.26 1.21 1.98
N SER A 56 -3.76 2.41 1.72
CA SER A 56 -3.88 3.01 0.39
C SER A 56 -3.06 2.28 -0.69
N ILE A 57 -2.15 1.37 -0.31
CA ILE A 57 -1.43 0.51 -1.26
C ILE A 57 -2.24 -0.72 -1.70
N LYS A 58 -3.31 -1.10 -0.99
CA LYS A 58 -4.09 -2.31 -1.28
C LYS A 58 -4.62 -2.40 -2.72
N PRO A 59 -5.10 -1.33 -3.36
CA PRO A 59 -5.53 -1.39 -4.75
C PRO A 59 -4.46 -1.95 -5.70
N VAL A 60 -3.18 -1.62 -5.51
CA VAL A 60 -2.07 -2.15 -6.34
C VAL A 60 -2.02 -3.68 -6.27
N ASN A 61 -2.14 -4.24 -5.07
CA ASN A 61 -2.19 -5.68 -4.86
C ASN A 61 -3.42 -6.33 -5.52
N TYR A 62 -4.60 -5.72 -5.38
CA TYR A 62 -5.82 -6.26 -6.00
C TYR A 62 -5.81 -6.16 -7.53
N ILE A 63 -5.20 -5.12 -8.11
CA ILE A 63 -5.01 -5.01 -9.57
C ILE A 63 -4.14 -6.17 -10.06
N ALA A 64 -3.04 -6.49 -9.38
CA ALA A 64 -2.20 -7.64 -9.71
C ALA A 64 -2.99 -8.97 -9.63
N ALA A 65 -3.87 -9.12 -8.63
CA ALA A 65 -4.73 -10.30 -8.54
C ALA A 65 -5.75 -10.37 -9.69
N PHE A 66 -6.28 -9.24 -10.15
CA PHE A 66 -7.19 -9.21 -11.30
C PHE A 66 -6.48 -9.65 -12.59
N GLU A 67 -5.23 -9.25 -12.81
CA GLU A 67 -4.45 -9.75 -13.95
C GLU A 67 -4.19 -11.26 -13.88
N LYS A 68 -4.16 -11.82 -12.68
CA LYS A 68 -4.07 -13.28 -12.44
C LYS A 68 -5.43 -13.98 -12.46
N GLY A 69 -6.48 -13.32 -12.96
CA GLY A 69 -7.81 -13.90 -13.24
C GLY A 69 -8.83 -13.71 -12.10
N TRP A 70 -8.51 -13.03 -11.02
CA TRP A 70 -9.52 -12.67 -10.03
C TRP A 70 -10.48 -11.63 -10.59
N THR A 71 -11.62 -11.48 -9.93
CA THR A 71 -12.65 -10.49 -10.25
C THR A 71 -13.10 -9.79 -8.97
N PRO A 72 -13.79 -8.65 -9.05
CA PRO A 72 -14.41 -8.04 -7.89
C PRO A 72 -15.39 -8.94 -7.11
N ALA A 73 -15.89 -10.00 -7.76
CA ALA A 73 -16.79 -11.00 -7.15
C ALA A 73 -16.06 -12.23 -6.58
N THR A 74 -14.75 -12.34 -6.78
CA THR A 74 -13.95 -13.43 -6.20
C THR A 74 -14.11 -13.43 -4.68
N LEU A 75 -14.42 -14.61 -4.11
CA LEU A 75 -14.62 -14.78 -2.67
C LEU A 75 -13.28 -15.03 -1.97
N ILE A 76 -13.10 -14.36 -0.84
CA ILE A 76 -11.97 -14.54 0.08
C ILE A 76 -12.53 -14.77 1.48
N TRP A 77 -11.93 -15.69 2.22
CA TRP A 77 -12.31 -15.94 3.61
C TRP A 77 -11.58 -14.97 4.54
N ASP A 78 -12.33 -14.09 5.18
CA ASP A 78 -11.86 -13.23 6.26
C ASP A 78 -12.06 -13.93 7.61
N VAL A 79 -11.09 -14.76 7.95
CA VAL A 79 -11.08 -15.60 9.17
C VAL A 79 -9.69 -15.55 9.80
N PRO A 80 -9.54 -15.90 11.11
CA PRO A 80 -8.23 -16.03 11.72
C PRO A 80 -7.28 -16.83 10.82
N SER A 81 -6.14 -16.26 10.51
CA SER A 81 -5.19 -16.83 9.55
C SER A 81 -3.76 -16.52 9.98
N GLU A 82 -2.87 -17.47 9.72
CA GLU A 82 -1.44 -17.36 9.98
C GLU A 82 -0.69 -17.50 8.67
N PHE A 83 0.38 -16.74 8.51
CA PHE A 83 1.19 -16.72 7.31
C PHE A 83 2.67 -16.76 7.65
N PRO A 84 3.52 -17.40 6.83
CA PRO A 84 4.95 -17.14 6.87
C PRO A 84 5.19 -15.64 6.63
N PRO A 85 5.98 -14.93 7.45
CA PRO A 85 6.12 -13.47 7.31
C PRO A 85 6.62 -13.01 5.93
N SER A 86 7.51 -13.79 5.30
CA SER A 86 8.01 -13.53 3.94
C SER A 86 7.11 -14.06 2.83
N GLY A 87 6.12 -14.89 3.15
CA GLY A 87 5.37 -15.68 2.18
C GLY A 87 6.07 -16.99 1.76
N ASP A 88 7.27 -17.29 2.28
CA ASP A 88 7.95 -18.59 2.10
C ASP A 88 7.51 -19.55 3.22
N PRO A 89 6.94 -20.74 2.89
CA PRO A 89 6.55 -21.73 3.88
C PRO A 89 7.66 -22.20 4.81
N ASN A 90 8.93 -22.03 4.40
CA ASN A 90 10.11 -22.42 5.19
C ASN A 90 10.67 -21.27 6.04
N ASP A 91 10.01 -20.13 6.09
CA ASP A 91 10.43 -18.99 6.93
C ASP A 91 10.47 -19.39 8.40
N PRO A 92 11.63 -19.36 9.09
CA PRO A 92 11.74 -19.82 10.47
C PRO A 92 11.21 -18.84 11.51
N ARG A 93 10.78 -17.64 11.08
CA ARG A 93 10.27 -16.61 11.98
C ARG A 93 8.87 -16.97 12.48
N GLU A 94 8.45 -16.35 13.59
CA GLU A 94 7.10 -16.49 14.11
C GLU A 94 6.05 -16.14 13.05
N PRO A 95 4.97 -16.91 12.93
CA PRO A 95 3.91 -16.66 11.98
C PRO A 95 3.32 -15.26 12.10
N TYR A 96 3.10 -14.63 10.96
CA TYR A 96 2.41 -13.34 10.87
C TYR A 96 0.90 -13.56 10.99
N ARG A 97 0.28 -12.92 11.98
CA ARG A 97 -1.15 -13.00 12.28
C ARG A 97 -1.80 -11.62 12.13
N PRO A 98 -2.22 -11.26 10.91
CA PRO A 98 -2.91 -9.98 10.71
C PRO A 98 -4.28 -9.98 11.38
N VAL A 99 -4.69 -8.81 11.86
CA VAL A 99 -6.03 -8.54 12.38
C VAL A 99 -6.66 -7.39 11.60
N ASN A 100 -7.99 -7.37 11.47
CA ASN A 100 -8.70 -6.23 10.92
C ASN A 100 -8.68 -5.05 11.91
N TYR A 101 -8.91 -3.84 11.39
CA TYR A 101 -8.89 -2.62 12.21
C TYR A 101 -9.97 -2.61 13.29
N ASP A 102 -11.12 -3.21 13.02
CA ASP A 102 -12.24 -3.38 13.96
C ASP A 102 -12.05 -4.57 14.93
N GLY A 103 -11.01 -5.39 14.72
CA GLY A 103 -10.73 -6.57 15.54
C GLY A 103 -11.62 -7.79 15.23
N GLU A 104 -12.51 -7.69 14.25
CA GLU A 104 -13.49 -8.71 13.90
C GLU A 104 -13.10 -9.49 12.63
N PHE A 105 -13.76 -10.64 12.41
CA PHE A 105 -13.64 -11.48 11.23
C PHE A 105 -15.00 -11.62 10.57
N HIS A 106 -15.08 -11.46 9.25
CA HIS A 106 -16.35 -11.28 8.52
C HIS A 106 -16.74 -12.51 7.68
N GLY A 107 -15.96 -13.60 7.78
CA GLY A 107 -16.25 -14.82 7.02
C GLY A 107 -16.02 -14.67 5.50
N PRO A 108 -16.91 -15.23 4.66
CA PRO A 108 -16.75 -15.11 3.20
C PRO A 108 -17.13 -13.71 2.73
N VAL A 109 -16.15 -13.00 2.16
CA VAL A 109 -16.33 -11.65 1.59
C VAL A 109 -15.87 -11.64 0.14
N THR A 110 -16.48 -10.79 -0.69
CA THR A 110 -15.97 -10.56 -2.04
C THR A 110 -14.76 -9.62 -2.03
N VAL A 111 -13.92 -9.65 -3.06
CA VAL A 111 -12.84 -8.66 -3.24
C VAL A 111 -13.38 -7.23 -3.14
N ARG A 112 -14.54 -6.95 -3.76
CA ARG A 112 -15.20 -5.64 -3.68
C ARG A 112 -15.47 -5.23 -2.24
N THR A 113 -16.06 -6.12 -1.44
CA THR A 113 -16.36 -5.86 -0.04
C THR A 113 -15.09 -5.71 0.79
N ALA A 114 -14.10 -6.58 0.57
CA ALA A 114 -12.83 -6.55 1.28
C ALA A 114 -12.06 -5.25 1.05
N LEU A 115 -12.01 -4.77 -0.20
CA LEU A 115 -11.34 -3.51 -0.54
C LEU A 115 -12.12 -2.30 -0.01
N ALA A 116 -13.44 -2.28 -0.16
CA ALA A 116 -14.29 -1.16 0.30
C ALA A 116 -14.23 -0.96 1.81
N ASN A 117 -14.10 -2.03 2.59
CA ASN A 117 -13.95 -1.98 4.04
C ASN A 117 -12.49 -2.04 4.52
N SER A 118 -11.56 -2.10 3.59
CA SER A 118 -10.12 -2.15 3.88
C SER A 118 -9.73 -3.32 4.80
N PHE A 119 -10.37 -4.49 4.67
CA PHE A 119 -10.05 -5.66 5.49
C PHE A 119 -8.59 -6.11 5.27
N ASN A 120 -7.91 -6.46 6.37
CA ASN A 120 -6.50 -6.77 6.34
C ASN A 120 -6.22 -8.22 5.94
N ILE A 121 -6.95 -9.18 6.52
CA ILE A 121 -6.74 -10.61 6.23
C ILE A 121 -6.96 -10.91 4.74
N PRO A 122 -8.06 -10.46 4.10
CA PRO A 122 -8.25 -10.62 2.67
C PRO A 122 -7.12 -10.01 1.83
N ALA A 123 -6.59 -8.83 2.22
CA ALA A 123 -5.49 -8.19 1.52
C ALA A 123 -4.19 -9.01 1.62
N VAL A 124 -3.89 -9.57 2.80
CA VAL A 124 -2.72 -10.45 2.99
C VAL A 124 -2.88 -11.74 2.20
N LYS A 125 -4.05 -12.38 2.20
CA LYS A 125 -4.34 -13.54 1.35
C LYS A 125 -4.20 -13.23 -0.13
N THR A 126 -4.60 -12.05 -0.54
CA THR A 126 -4.41 -11.59 -1.93
C THR A 126 -2.93 -11.48 -2.25
N LEU A 127 -2.11 -10.90 -1.38
CA LEU A 127 -0.67 -10.79 -1.60
C LEU A 127 0.02 -12.15 -1.60
N ASP A 128 -0.40 -13.06 -0.74
CA ASP A 128 0.12 -14.44 -0.76
C ASP A 128 -0.20 -15.16 -2.07
N PHE A 129 -1.37 -14.90 -2.67
CA PHE A 129 -1.73 -15.40 -4.00
C PHE A 129 -0.93 -14.71 -5.11
N VAL A 130 -0.85 -13.39 -5.11
CA VAL A 130 -0.15 -12.58 -6.13
C VAL A 130 1.34 -12.82 -6.11
N LYS A 131 1.90 -12.98 -4.94
CA LYS A 131 3.31 -12.94 -4.53
C LYS A 131 3.86 -11.52 -4.46
N ILE A 132 4.88 -11.35 -3.62
CA ILE A 132 5.53 -10.04 -3.39
C ILE A 132 6.36 -9.67 -4.60
N TYR A 133 7.21 -10.62 -5.03
CA TYR A 133 8.15 -10.46 -6.13
C TYR A 133 7.65 -11.19 -7.39
N ASP A 134 8.16 -10.78 -8.53
CA ASP A 134 7.86 -11.41 -9.80
C ASP A 134 8.39 -12.86 -9.85
N ASP A 135 7.66 -13.74 -10.55
CA ASP A 135 8.17 -15.08 -10.85
C ASP A 135 9.30 -14.95 -11.90
N PRO A 136 10.53 -15.37 -11.58
CA PRO A 136 11.66 -15.29 -12.52
C PRO A 136 11.47 -16.14 -13.78
N ASN A 137 10.50 -17.05 -13.80
CA ASN A 137 10.21 -17.89 -14.96
C ASN A 137 9.15 -17.29 -15.89
N THR A 138 8.54 -16.17 -15.51
CA THR A 138 7.56 -15.43 -16.33
C THR A 138 8.20 -14.17 -16.90
N PRO A 139 7.91 -13.80 -18.16
CA PRO A 139 8.40 -12.55 -18.74
C PRO A 139 7.66 -11.32 -18.22
N GLN A 140 6.51 -11.51 -17.55
CA GLN A 140 5.69 -10.45 -17.00
C GLN A 140 6.16 -10.07 -15.59
N LYS A 141 6.10 -8.80 -15.27
CA LYS A 141 6.20 -8.30 -13.90
C LYS A 141 4.86 -8.51 -13.19
N ASP A 142 4.69 -9.68 -12.61
CA ASP A 142 3.42 -10.23 -12.15
C ASP A 142 3.24 -10.26 -10.62
N GLY A 143 4.28 -9.97 -9.86
CA GLY A 143 4.24 -9.76 -8.42
C GLY A 143 3.67 -8.38 -8.05
N MET A 144 3.42 -8.16 -6.77
CA MET A 144 2.94 -6.85 -6.30
C MET A 144 3.94 -5.74 -6.57
N ILE A 145 5.25 -6.00 -6.41
CA ILE A 145 6.29 -4.99 -6.69
C ILE A 145 6.35 -4.69 -8.19
N GLY A 146 6.30 -5.71 -9.04
CA GLY A 146 6.27 -5.52 -10.48
C GLY A 146 5.03 -4.75 -10.95
N MET A 147 3.87 -4.98 -10.32
CA MET A 147 2.67 -4.17 -10.56
C MET A 147 2.89 -2.73 -10.12
N ALA A 148 3.44 -2.52 -8.92
CA ALA A 148 3.74 -1.18 -8.41
C ALA A 148 4.65 -0.39 -9.36
N GLU A 149 5.73 -1.02 -9.85
CA GLU A 149 6.65 -0.42 -10.84
C GLU A 149 5.93 -0.04 -12.15
N ARG A 150 5.05 -0.89 -12.66
CA ARG A 150 4.26 -0.60 -13.88
C ARG A 150 3.30 0.58 -13.68
N LEU A 151 2.84 0.81 -12.45
CA LEU A 151 2.04 1.97 -12.06
C LEU A 151 2.88 3.21 -11.69
N GLY A 152 4.22 3.13 -11.79
CA GLY A 152 5.12 4.25 -11.53
C GLY A 152 5.59 4.36 -10.07
N ILE A 153 5.34 3.38 -9.22
CA ILE A 153 5.86 3.31 -7.85
C ILE A 153 7.21 2.58 -7.90
N THR A 154 8.31 3.31 -7.71
CA THR A 154 9.68 2.80 -7.81
C THR A 154 10.39 2.71 -6.47
N SER A 155 9.77 3.17 -5.40
CA SER A 155 10.35 3.21 -4.05
C SER A 155 10.54 1.84 -3.38
N PHE A 156 9.92 0.77 -3.90
CA PHE A 156 10.07 -0.57 -3.34
C PHE A 156 11.37 -1.23 -3.78
N THR A 157 12.49 -0.82 -3.19
CA THR A 157 13.85 -1.25 -3.60
C THR A 157 14.47 -2.33 -2.72
N ARG A 158 13.82 -2.71 -1.62
CA ARG A 158 14.35 -3.72 -0.69
C ARG A 158 14.09 -5.14 -1.19
N PRO A 159 15.02 -6.10 -0.96
CA PRO A 159 14.85 -7.49 -1.35
C PRO A 159 14.11 -8.35 -0.29
N ASP A 160 13.71 -7.76 0.85
CA ASP A 160 13.23 -8.46 2.05
C ASP A 160 11.83 -8.04 2.50
N TYR A 161 10.98 -7.60 1.58
CA TYR A 161 9.58 -7.32 1.91
C TYR A 161 8.84 -8.60 2.31
N GLY A 162 7.94 -8.47 3.28
CA GLY A 162 7.05 -9.52 3.72
C GLY A 162 5.59 -9.24 3.33
N LEU A 163 4.68 -10.12 3.77
CA LEU A 163 3.25 -10.02 3.45
C LEU A 163 2.57 -8.78 4.05
N SER A 164 3.21 -8.10 5.01
CA SER A 164 2.77 -6.79 5.50
C SER A 164 2.87 -5.66 4.45
N LEU A 165 3.55 -5.89 3.32
CA LEU A 165 3.68 -4.91 2.24
C LEU A 165 2.31 -4.40 1.77
N THR A 166 1.32 -5.29 1.63
CA THR A 166 -0.05 -4.91 1.23
C THR A 166 -0.79 -4.06 2.26
N LEU A 167 -0.28 -3.99 3.49
CA LEU A 167 -0.81 -3.13 4.56
C LEU A 167 0.02 -1.85 4.74
N GLY A 168 0.96 -1.61 3.85
CA GLY A 168 1.83 -0.45 3.86
C GLY A 168 3.18 -0.68 4.55
N GLY A 169 3.66 -1.92 4.65
CA GLY A 169 4.97 -2.28 5.23
C GLY A 169 6.18 -1.87 4.39
N GLY A 170 6.00 -1.06 3.35
CA GLY A 170 7.05 -0.45 2.54
C GLY A 170 6.79 1.04 2.37
N ASP A 171 7.84 1.83 2.24
CA ASP A 171 7.73 3.28 2.10
C ASP A 171 7.54 3.67 0.63
N VAL A 172 6.69 4.66 0.38
CA VAL A 172 6.47 5.30 -0.93
C VAL A 172 6.37 6.81 -0.78
N SER A 173 6.64 7.56 -1.85
CA SER A 173 6.33 8.99 -1.83
C SER A 173 4.82 9.21 -2.11
N LEU A 174 4.29 10.30 -1.57
CA LEU A 174 2.91 10.70 -1.87
C LEU A 174 2.73 10.99 -3.36
N LEU A 175 3.77 11.54 -4.01
CA LEU A 175 3.78 11.82 -5.44
C LEU A 175 3.63 10.53 -6.27
N GLU A 176 4.46 9.50 -6.00
CA GLU A 176 4.37 8.22 -6.70
C GLU A 176 2.99 7.58 -6.52
N LEU A 177 2.49 7.55 -5.27
CA LEU A 177 1.18 6.96 -4.99
C LEU A 177 0.04 7.72 -5.67
N THR A 178 0.09 9.07 -5.64
CA THR A 178 -0.92 9.91 -6.33
C THR A 178 -0.85 9.71 -7.85
N SER A 179 0.35 9.59 -8.41
CA SER A 179 0.55 9.30 -9.84
C SER A 179 -0.04 7.93 -10.20
N ALA A 180 0.23 6.88 -9.40
CA ALA A 180 -0.33 5.55 -9.62
C ALA A 180 -1.86 5.53 -9.61
N TYR A 181 -2.50 6.41 -8.85
CA TYR A 181 -3.96 6.57 -8.81
C TYR A 181 -4.52 7.43 -9.96
N SER A 182 -3.68 8.06 -10.76
CA SER A 182 -4.09 8.93 -11.87
C SER A 182 -4.16 8.22 -13.23
N VAL A 183 -3.73 6.96 -13.30
CA VAL A 183 -3.72 6.14 -14.53
C VAL A 183 -4.99 5.36 -14.73
#